data_84fa1fd96f83c8c413b4fcb306ebef16
#
_entry.id   84fa1fd96f83c8c413b4fcb306ebef16
#
_cell.length_a   1.000
_cell.length_b   1.000
_cell.length_c   1.000
_cell.angle_alpha   90.00
_cell.angle_beta   90.00
_cell.angle_gamma   90.00
#
_symmetry.space_group_name_H-M   'P 1'
#
loop_
_entity.id
_entity.type
_entity.pdbx_description
1 polymer ?
#
loop_
_entity_poly.entity_id
_entity_poly.type
_entity_poly.pdbx_seq_one_letter_code
_entity_poly.pdbx_strand_id
1 'polypeptide(L)'
;MTGLRGALALFVVVAALAATGIARAQPGVEVTVDELVARALTDSPDLRAARAEIDAAVGRLQQAGLRPNPMLELGGQKALSPDNNVTIGLTVPLDLNGRKEGRVGVAERELQMKRAQVRDRERRLAADVRMKAGELLATRRGLSVTDDLLSVNRDALRLVQDRVRQGATPALEENLMLVEVNRLDATRQMLASRVEIASLQLKALAGMAPDAVLVLRGDLASAIPPLPAHEAARQALTNRPDLDAARADVAMGAAKIRKERAEGRWDASVNVGYQRQDFGFDLNGVTNTGATRPIQDVFHYFGAGVSIVLPVRNRNQGNIAAAAAEAQAAERRLQFAELTVRQEVAAALAQYEAARRSLEIYERGVRDVATRNLSVVRQTYTLGRGSLLDVIAEQRRYIDIENGYTDALTQVYDARVEIDRVTGTMTSTTGR
;
A
#
# COMPACT_ATOMS: atom_id res chain seq x y z
N MET A 1 46.30 -22.38 -48.49
CA MET A 1 44.85 -22.10 -48.51
C MET A 1 44.39 -21.50 -47.18
N THR A 2 44.81 -20.28 -46.96
CA THR A 2 44.45 -19.50 -45.76
C THR A 2 44.17 -18.07 -46.23
N GLY A 3 42.93 -17.64 -46.22
CA GLY A 3 42.63 -16.26 -46.60
C GLY A 3 41.19 -16.06 -47.04
N LEU A 4 40.20 -16.26 -46.15
CA LEU A 4 38.82 -15.78 -46.38
C LEU A 4 37.95 -15.79 -45.10
N ARG A 5 38.50 -15.38 -43.98
CA ARG A 5 37.70 -15.25 -42.72
C ARG A 5 37.84 -13.92 -41.99
N GLY A 6 38.46 -12.91 -42.63
CA GLY A 6 38.74 -11.59 -41.99
C GLY A 6 37.84 -10.42 -42.41
N ALA A 7 36.89 -10.61 -43.35
CA ALA A 7 36.13 -9.47 -43.92
C ALA A 7 34.66 -9.37 -43.50
N LEU A 8 34.15 -10.25 -42.63
CA LEU A 8 32.71 -10.23 -42.21
C LEU A 8 32.47 -9.69 -40.79
N ALA A 9 33.53 -9.37 -40.04
CA ALA A 9 33.41 -8.87 -38.66
C ALA A 9 33.41 -7.34 -38.52
N LEU A 10 33.67 -6.58 -39.60
CA LEU A 10 33.79 -5.11 -39.53
C LEU A 10 32.52 -4.37 -40.00
N PHE A 11 31.51 -5.04 -40.52
CA PHE A 11 30.28 -4.40 -41.04
C PHE A 11 29.10 -4.42 -40.03
N VAL A 12 29.21 -5.11 -38.91
CA VAL A 12 28.14 -5.22 -37.91
C VAL A 12 28.28 -4.15 -36.78
N VAL A 13 29.42 -3.51 -36.62
CA VAL A 13 29.66 -2.52 -35.54
C VAL A 13 29.24 -1.08 -35.93
N VAL A 14 29.07 -0.75 -37.21
CA VAL A 14 28.69 0.61 -37.65
C VAL A 14 27.18 0.82 -37.75
N ALA A 15 26.37 -0.22 -37.72
CA ALA A 15 24.89 -0.08 -37.76
C ALA A 15 24.22 0.10 -36.37
N ALA A 16 24.97 0.01 -35.24
CA ALA A 16 24.43 0.11 -33.89
C ALA A 16 24.48 1.54 -33.25
N LEU A 17 25.00 2.55 -33.97
CA LEU A 17 25.21 3.90 -33.45
C LEU A 17 24.27 4.98 -34.02
N ALA A 18 23.23 4.60 -34.79
CA ALA A 18 22.26 5.53 -35.36
C ALA A 18 20.85 5.47 -34.75
N ALA A 19 20.66 4.81 -33.60
CA ALA A 19 19.40 4.82 -32.86
C ALA A 19 19.53 5.65 -31.58
N THR A 20 20.13 6.83 -31.63
CA THR A 20 19.80 7.88 -30.68
C THR A 20 18.40 8.37 -31.00
N GLY A 21 17.40 7.63 -30.52
CA GLY A 21 16.02 8.05 -30.55
C GLY A 21 15.93 9.41 -29.87
N ILE A 22 15.64 10.44 -30.65
CA ILE A 22 15.14 11.72 -30.16
C ILE A 22 14.01 11.34 -29.20
N ALA A 23 14.22 11.51 -27.91
CA ALA A 23 13.17 11.41 -26.90
C ALA A 23 12.16 12.50 -27.27
N ARG A 24 11.17 12.12 -28.07
CA ARG A 24 10.02 12.95 -28.34
C ARG A 24 9.39 13.20 -26.98
N ALA A 25 9.43 14.44 -26.51
CA ALA A 25 8.64 14.87 -25.38
C ALA A 25 7.20 14.42 -25.68
N GLN A 26 6.73 13.40 -24.99
CA GLN A 26 5.33 12.97 -25.11
C GLN A 26 4.49 14.17 -24.70
N PRO A 27 3.52 14.60 -25.54
CA PRO A 27 2.59 15.65 -25.12
C PRO A 27 1.98 15.18 -23.79
N GLY A 28 2.00 16.05 -22.78
CA GLY A 28 1.49 15.72 -21.45
C GLY A 28 0.06 15.20 -21.58
N VAL A 29 -0.14 13.94 -21.27
CA VAL A 29 -1.47 13.36 -21.27
C VAL A 29 -2.22 14.01 -20.12
N GLU A 30 -3.28 14.75 -20.46
CA GLU A 30 -4.19 15.29 -19.45
C GLU A 30 -4.92 14.10 -18.81
N VAL A 31 -4.78 13.98 -17.49
CA VAL A 31 -5.27 12.84 -16.70
C VAL A 31 -6.29 13.34 -15.69
N THR A 32 -7.42 12.67 -15.58
CA THR A 32 -8.42 12.91 -14.53
C THR A 32 -7.95 12.29 -13.21
N VAL A 33 -8.56 12.71 -12.10
CA VAL A 33 -8.28 12.15 -10.78
C VAL A 33 -8.56 10.64 -10.74
N ASP A 34 -9.64 10.19 -11.37
CA ASP A 34 -10.03 8.77 -11.38
C ASP A 34 -9.08 7.91 -12.23
N GLU A 35 -8.61 8.42 -13.38
CA GLU A 35 -7.59 7.77 -14.19
C GLU A 35 -6.25 7.65 -13.42
N LEU A 36 -5.91 8.68 -12.64
CA LEU A 36 -4.72 8.64 -11.79
C LEU A 36 -4.85 7.63 -10.65
N VAL A 37 -6.02 7.52 -10.04
CA VAL A 37 -6.33 6.47 -9.05
C VAL A 37 -6.20 5.08 -9.69
N ALA A 38 -6.79 4.86 -10.87
CA ALA A 38 -6.68 3.58 -11.58
C ALA A 38 -5.22 3.21 -11.89
N ARG A 39 -4.42 4.19 -12.30
CA ARG A 39 -2.98 4.01 -12.52
C ARG A 39 -2.25 3.68 -11.23
N ALA A 40 -2.51 4.41 -10.14
CA ALA A 40 -1.90 4.14 -8.83
C ALA A 40 -2.21 2.72 -8.34
N LEU A 41 -3.44 2.25 -8.51
CA LEU A 41 -3.86 0.90 -8.15
C LEU A 41 -3.17 -0.19 -9.00
N THR A 42 -2.70 0.14 -10.20
CA THR A 42 -1.99 -0.80 -11.08
C THR A 42 -0.48 -0.74 -10.87
N ASP A 43 0.08 0.46 -10.81
CA ASP A 43 1.52 0.69 -10.97
C ASP A 43 2.26 0.94 -9.64
N SER A 44 1.56 1.21 -8.53
CA SER A 44 2.18 1.47 -7.23
C SER A 44 3.09 0.30 -6.80
N PRO A 45 4.38 0.56 -6.52
CA PRO A 45 5.30 -0.47 -6.05
C PRO A 45 4.91 -1.06 -4.70
N ASP A 46 4.36 -0.24 -3.78
CA ASP A 46 3.88 -0.70 -2.46
C ASP A 46 2.73 -1.68 -2.61
N LEU A 47 1.78 -1.40 -3.52
CA LEU A 47 0.66 -2.29 -3.77
C LEU A 47 1.09 -3.59 -4.47
N ARG A 48 2.08 -3.52 -5.37
CA ARG A 48 2.69 -4.73 -5.96
C ARG A 48 3.37 -5.59 -4.91
N ALA A 49 4.09 -4.98 -3.96
CA ALA A 49 4.67 -5.70 -2.83
C ALA A 49 3.60 -6.37 -1.97
N ALA A 50 2.51 -5.65 -1.65
CA ALA A 50 1.39 -6.20 -0.90
C ALA A 50 0.69 -7.38 -1.63
N ARG A 51 0.56 -7.33 -2.95
CA ARG A 51 0.03 -8.45 -3.74
C ARG A 51 0.95 -9.67 -3.72
N ALA A 52 2.28 -9.49 -3.74
CA ALA A 52 3.23 -10.58 -3.57
C ALA A 52 3.10 -11.27 -2.21
N GLU A 53 2.64 -10.57 -1.16
CA GLU A 53 2.31 -11.21 0.13
C GLU A 53 1.13 -12.20 0.02
N ILE A 54 0.18 -11.96 -0.92
CA ILE A 54 -0.89 -12.93 -1.21
C ILE A 54 -0.29 -14.20 -1.83
N ASP A 55 0.63 -14.05 -2.78
CA ASP A 55 1.28 -15.19 -3.44
C ASP A 55 2.09 -16.01 -2.41
N ALA A 56 2.76 -15.34 -1.48
CA ALA A 56 3.44 -16.01 -0.37
C ALA A 56 2.45 -16.77 0.54
N ALA A 57 1.26 -16.22 0.80
CA ALA A 57 0.22 -16.91 1.57
C ALA A 57 -0.37 -18.11 0.81
N VAL A 58 -0.50 -18.02 -0.52
CA VAL A 58 -0.87 -19.16 -1.39
C VAL A 58 0.17 -20.27 -1.30
N GLY A 59 1.47 -19.92 -1.35
CA GLY A 59 2.55 -20.89 -1.16
C GLY A 59 2.48 -21.58 0.22
N ARG A 60 2.20 -20.82 1.29
CA ARG A 60 2.00 -21.40 2.64
C ARG A 60 0.78 -22.33 2.71
N LEU A 61 -0.31 -21.97 2.03
CA LEU A 61 -1.50 -22.84 1.94
C LEU A 61 -1.18 -24.14 1.21
N GLN A 62 -0.44 -24.10 0.10
CA GLN A 62 0.03 -25.30 -0.61
C GLN A 62 0.89 -26.15 0.31
N GLN A 63 1.87 -25.55 1.00
CA GLN A 63 2.74 -26.27 1.94
C GLN A 63 1.97 -26.91 3.11
N ALA A 64 0.95 -26.21 3.64
CA ALA A 64 0.10 -26.73 4.71
C ALA A 64 -0.68 -28.00 4.30
N GLY A 65 -1.00 -28.11 3.00
CA GLY A 65 -1.67 -29.26 2.39
C GLY A 65 -0.80 -30.48 2.17
N LEU A 66 0.53 -30.34 2.25
CA LEU A 66 1.44 -31.46 2.04
C LEU A 66 1.54 -32.35 3.26
N ARG A 67 1.73 -33.65 3.03
CA ARG A 67 2.07 -34.61 4.07
C ARG A 67 3.58 -34.54 4.37
N PRO A 68 4.03 -34.90 5.59
CA PRO A 68 5.43 -35.05 5.89
C PRO A 68 6.08 -36.10 4.98
N ASN A 69 7.33 -35.87 4.61
CA ASN A 69 8.07 -36.78 3.74
C ASN A 69 8.43 -38.08 4.50
N PRO A 70 8.48 -39.24 3.79
CA PRO A 70 9.10 -40.42 4.31
C PRO A 70 10.57 -40.18 4.62
N MET A 71 11.08 -40.83 5.69
CA MET A 71 12.49 -40.81 6.09
C MET A 71 13.13 -42.12 5.75
N LEU A 72 14.25 -42.11 5.00
CA LEU A 72 15.10 -43.26 4.76
C LEU A 72 16.28 -43.21 5.73
N GLU A 73 16.42 -44.27 6.51
CA GLU A 73 17.51 -44.44 7.43
C GLU A 73 18.49 -45.48 6.91
N LEU A 74 19.77 -45.14 6.85
CA LEU A 74 20.86 -46.02 6.48
C LEU A 74 21.82 -46.03 7.64
N GLY A 75 22.03 -47.20 8.22
CA GLY A 75 22.94 -47.41 9.32
C GLY A 75 23.90 -48.58 9.09
N GLY A 76 25.06 -48.53 9.68
CA GLY A 76 26.02 -49.62 9.65
C GLY A 76 26.92 -49.57 10.88
N GLN A 77 27.17 -50.71 11.46
CA GLN A 77 28.12 -50.89 12.56
C GLN A 77 29.14 -51.94 12.17
N LYS A 78 30.41 -51.64 12.44
CA LYS A 78 31.51 -52.61 12.32
C LYS A 78 32.15 -52.76 13.68
N ALA A 79 32.07 -53.97 14.26
CA ALA A 79 32.76 -54.30 15.48
C ALA A 79 34.25 -54.62 15.22
N LEU A 80 35.07 -54.58 16.25
CA LEU A 80 36.45 -55.12 16.23
C LEU A 80 36.45 -56.64 16.14
N SER A 81 35.33 -57.28 16.45
CA SER A 81 34.99 -58.69 16.24
C SER A 81 34.40 -58.91 14.83
N PRO A 82 34.21 -60.19 14.41
CA PRO A 82 33.59 -60.46 13.11
C PRO A 82 32.13 -59.99 12.94
N ASP A 83 31.55 -59.38 13.97
CA ASP A 83 30.14 -58.91 13.93
C ASP A 83 30.02 -57.60 13.16
N ASN A 84 29.22 -57.61 12.11
CA ASN A 84 28.86 -56.42 11.34
C ASN A 84 27.37 -56.32 11.24
N ASN A 85 26.88 -55.08 11.22
CA ASN A 85 25.46 -54.82 11.06
C ASN A 85 25.25 -53.74 9.99
N VAL A 86 24.33 -53.97 9.06
CA VAL A 86 23.86 -52.98 8.08
C VAL A 86 22.35 -52.93 8.20
N THR A 87 21.82 -51.71 8.38
CA THR A 87 20.39 -51.44 8.51
C THR A 87 19.93 -50.48 7.42
N ILE A 88 18.79 -50.78 6.84
CA ILE A 88 18.06 -49.89 5.93
C ILE A 88 16.63 -49.80 6.47
N GLY A 89 16.20 -48.58 6.83
CA GLY A 89 14.86 -48.33 7.38
C GLY A 89 14.12 -47.28 6.54
N LEU A 90 12.84 -47.46 6.42
CA LEU A 90 11.90 -46.45 5.83
C LEU A 90 10.80 -46.16 6.86
N THR A 91 10.68 -44.90 7.26
CA THR A 91 9.66 -44.42 8.18
C THR A 91 8.70 -43.51 7.44
N VAL A 92 7.42 -43.82 7.44
CA VAL A 92 6.33 -43.03 6.79
C VAL A 92 5.43 -42.46 7.86
N PRO A 93 5.47 -41.14 8.14
CA PRO A 93 4.52 -40.47 9.03
C PRO A 93 3.12 -40.51 8.44
N LEU A 94 2.10 -40.80 9.23
CA LEU A 94 0.73 -40.94 8.77
C LEU A 94 -0.06 -39.64 8.79
N ASP A 95 0.38 -38.65 9.60
CA ASP A 95 -0.26 -37.31 9.74
C ASP A 95 -1.75 -37.43 10.04
N LEU A 96 -2.06 -38.08 11.16
CA LEU A 96 -3.43 -38.47 11.54
C LEU A 96 -4.13 -37.39 12.39
N ASN A 97 -5.38 -37.67 12.77
CA ASN A 97 -6.16 -36.90 13.76
C ASN A 97 -6.46 -35.44 13.40
N GLY A 98 -6.48 -35.10 12.10
CA GLY A 98 -6.86 -33.77 11.62
C GLY A 98 -5.74 -32.73 11.69
N ARG A 99 -4.47 -33.14 11.83
CA ARG A 99 -3.31 -32.23 11.84
C ARG A 99 -3.18 -31.49 10.53
N LYS A 100 -3.30 -32.18 9.40
CA LYS A 100 -3.30 -31.56 8.06
C LYS A 100 -4.44 -30.56 7.90
N GLU A 101 -5.66 -30.96 8.25
CA GLU A 101 -6.87 -30.12 8.18
C GLU A 101 -6.71 -28.88 9.09
N GLY A 102 -6.06 -29.04 10.24
CA GLY A 102 -5.72 -27.95 11.15
C GLY A 102 -4.76 -26.93 10.51
N ARG A 103 -3.67 -27.42 9.90
CA ARG A 103 -2.69 -26.56 9.19
C ARG A 103 -3.32 -25.85 8.00
N VAL A 104 -4.06 -26.55 7.16
CA VAL A 104 -4.77 -26.02 6.00
C VAL A 104 -5.78 -24.95 6.44
N GLY A 105 -6.59 -25.25 7.48
CA GLY A 105 -7.60 -24.31 7.97
C GLY A 105 -7.00 -23.00 8.49
N VAL A 106 -5.82 -23.01 9.12
CA VAL A 106 -5.12 -21.79 9.52
C VAL A 106 -4.62 -21.02 8.29
N ALA A 107 -3.97 -21.71 7.34
CA ALA A 107 -3.42 -21.08 6.14
C ALA A 107 -4.50 -20.49 5.22
N GLU A 108 -5.68 -21.13 5.13
CA GLU A 108 -6.84 -20.58 4.40
C GLU A 108 -7.31 -19.25 4.98
N ARG A 109 -7.40 -19.15 6.32
CA ARG A 109 -7.80 -17.91 7.00
C ARG A 109 -6.73 -16.83 6.91
N GLU A 110 -5.45 -17.21 6.96
CA GLU A 110 -4.35 -16.30 6.69
C GLU A 110 -4.43 -15.71 5.28
N LEU A 111 -4.69 -16.54 4.27
CA LEU A 111 -4.87 -16.08 2.88
C LEU A 111 -6.06 -15.11 2.75
N GLN A 112 -7.20 -15.41 3.41
CA GLN A 112 -8.36 -14.52 3.43
C GLN A 112 -8.02 -13.17 4.07
N MET A 113 -7.33 -13.19 5.20
CA MET A 113 -6.86 -11.98 5.89
C MET A 113 -5.92 -11.16 5.00
N LYS A 114 -4.94 -11.78 4.32
CA LYS A 114 -4.02 -11.08 3.42
C LYS A 114 -4.73 -10.43 2.23
N ARG A 115 -5.70 -11.12 1.63
CA ARG A 115 -6.54 -10.55 0.56
C ARG A 115 -7.34 -9.32 1.04
N ALA A 116 -7.90 -9.38 2.24
CA ALA A 116 -8.62 -8.25 2.82
C ALA A 116 -7.68 -7.08 3.14
N GLN A 117 -6.48 -7.34 3.65
CA GLN A 117 -5.46 -6.32 3.90
C GLN A 117 -5.02 -5.60 2.62
N VAL A 118 -4.87 -6.34 1.50
CA VAL A 118 -4.54 -5.72 0.20
C VAL A 118 -5.68 -4.82 -0.28
N ARG A 119 -6.95 -5.26 -0.19
CA ARG A 119 -8.09 -4.41 -0.52
C ARG A 119 -8.16 -3.15 0.34
N ASP A 120 -7.77 -3.24 1.63
CA ASP A 120 -7.71 -2.06 2.49
C ASP A 120 -6.59 -1.09 2.07
N ARG A 121 -5.43 -1.61 1.67
CA ARG A 121 -4.36 -0.78 1.08
C ARG A 121 -4.80 -0.10 -0.22
N GLU A 122 -5.50 -0.81 -1.10
CA GLU A 122 -6.08 -0.26 -2.33
C GLU A 122 -7.04 0.90 -2.03
N ARG A 123 -7.94 0.71 -1.06
CA ARG A 123 -8.87 1.74 -0.60
C ARG A 123 -8.15 2.98 -0.06
N ARG A 124 -7.14 2.79 0.80
CA ARG A 124 -6.34 3.89 1.36
C ARG A 124 -5.56 4.62 0.28
N LEU A 125 -4.88 3.89 -0.59
CA LEU A 125 -4.12 4.48 -1.69
C LEU A 125 -5.01 5.33 -2.60
N ALA A 126 -6.23 4.85 -2.92
CA ALA A 126 -7.19 5.62 -3.72
C ALA A 126 -7.59 6.93 -3.02
N ALA A 127 -7.78 6.91 -1.69
CA ALA A 127 -8.05 8.10 -0.90
C ALA A 127 -6.86 9.07 -0.90
N ASP A 128 -5.66 8.56 -0.67
CA ASP A 128 -4.42 9.38 -0.62
C ASP A 128 -4.16 10.06 -1.95
N VAL A 129 -4.35 9.35 -3.08
CA VAL A 129 -4.23 9.93 -4.42
C VAL A 129 -5.25 11.05 -4.63
N ARG A 130 -6.51 10.85 -4.24
CA ARG A 130 -7.56 11.88 -4.36
C ARG A 130 -7.27 13.09 -3.49
N MET A 131 -6.89 12.91 -2.22
CA MET A 131 -6.51 14.01 -1.33
C MET A 131 -5.33 14.82 -1.88
N LYS A 132 -4.28 14.13 -2.36
CA LYS A 132 -3.13 14.81 -2.98
C LYS A 132 -3.48 15.50 -4.30
N ALA A 133 -4.42 14.96 -5.06
CA ALA A 133 -4.95 15.63 -6.25
C ALA A 133 -5.72 16.92 -5.88
N GLY A 134 -6.52 16.89 -4.81
CA GLY A 134 -7.20 18.08 -4.27
C GLY A 134 -6.21 19.16 -3.84
N GLU A 135 -5.16 18.80 -3.10
CA GLU A 135 -4.07 19.71 -2.69
C GLU A 135 -3.40 20.38 -3.91
N LEU A 136 -3.09 19.60 -4.95
CA LEU A 136 -2.51 20.12 -6.19
C LEU A 136 -3.43 21.10 -6.89
N LEU A 137 -4.72 20.77 -7.01
CA LEU A 137 -5.72 21.64 -7.63
C LEU A 137 -5.91 22.96 -6.84
N ALA A 138 -5.95 22.88 -5.50
CA ALA A 138 -6.04 24.04 -4.62
C ALA A 138 -4.82 24.95 -4.77
N THR A 139 -3.62 24.39 -4.76
CA THR A 139 -2.38 25.16 -4.90
C THR A 139 -2.27 25.82 -6.28
N ARG A 140 -2.67 25.12 -7.35
CA ARG A 140 -2.75 25.69 -8.71
C ARG A 140 -3.72 26.84 -8.80
N ARG A 141 -4.89 26.74 -8.13
CA ARG A 141 -5.84 27.84 -8.05
C ARG A 141 -5.24 29.06 -7.36
N GLY A 142 -4.58 28.88 -6.20
CA GLY A 142 -3.90 29.97 -5.50
C GLY A 142 -2.80 30.61 -6.34
N LEU A 143 -2.03 29.82 -7.09
CA LEU A 143 -1.03 30.32 -8.03
C LEU A 143 -1.67 31.17 -9.15
N SER A 144 -2.77 30.70 -9.75
CA SER A 144 -3.50 31.43 -10.80
C SER A 144 -4.01 32.78 -10.30
N VAL A 145 -4.66 32.81 -9.12
CA VAL A 145 -5.10 34.08 -8.50
C VAL A 145 -3.94 35.04 -8.27
N THR A 146 -2.80 34.54 -7.82
CA THR A 146 -1.60 35.34 -7.58
C THR A 146 -1.01 35.85 -8.90
N ASP A 147 -0.97 35.05 -9.97
CA ASP A 147 -0.50 35.43 -11.29
C ASP A 147 -1.36 36.57 -11.89
N ASP A 148 -2.69 36.46 -11.78
CA ASP A 148 -3.63 37.48 -12.26
C ASP A 148 -3.40 38.81 -11.52
N LEU A 149 -3.26 38.76 -10.19
CA LEU A 149 -3.00 39.95 -9.38
C LEU A 149 -1.64 40.56 -9.66
N LEU A 150 -0.61 39.74 -9.82
CA LEU A 150 0.74 40.18 -10.13
C LEU A 150 0.78 40.89 -11.49
N SER A 151 0.08 40.35 -12.49
CA SER A 151 -0.06 40.99 -13.81
C SER A 151 -0.66 42.39 -13.70
N VAL A 152 -1.82 42.50 -13.03
CA VAL A 152 -2.49 43.78 -12.81
C VAL A 152 -1.63 44.79 -12.03
N ASN A 153 -0.90 44.32 -11.01
CA ASN A 153 -0.03 45.21 -10.22
C ASN A 153 1.22 45.65 -10.98
N ARG A 154 1.77 44.82 -11.87
CA ARG A 154 2.85 45.26 -12.78
C ARG A 154 2.39 46.32 -13.75
N ASP A 155 1.18 46.23 -14.29
CA ASP A 155 0.60 47.25 -15.14
C ASP A 155 0.38 48.59 -14.38
N ALA A 156 -0.16 48.48 -13.15
CA ALA A 156 -0.32 49.63 -12.27
C ALA A 156 1.02 50.31 -11.90
N LEU A 157 2.05 49.49 -11.61
CA LEU A 157 3.38 50.03 -11.34
C LEU A 157 3.93 50.86 -12.52
N ARG A 158 3.78 50.36 -13.75
CA ARG A 158 4.21 51.12 -14.95
C ARG A 158 3.48 52.46 -15.06
N LEU A 159 2.17 52.49 -14.81
CA LEU A 159 1.41 53.73 -14.83
C LEU A 159 1.84 54.69 -13.72
N VAL A 160 2.08 54.22 -12.52
CA VAL A 160 2.60 55.06 -11.41
C VAL A 160 3.99 55.61 -11.73
N GLN A 161 4.87 54.81 -12.30
CA GLN A 161 6.21 55.26 -12.76
C GLN A 161 6.14 56.38 -13.80
N ASP A 162 5.21 56.27 -14.76
CA ASP A 162 4.99 57.33 -15.73
C ASP A 162 4.51 58.64 -15.09
N ARG A 163 3.57 58.56 -14.14
CA ARG A 163 3.06 59.70 -13.38
C ARG A 163 4.14 60.39 -12.52
N VAL A 164 4.97 59.60 -11.86
CA VAL A 164 6.14 60.11 -11.06
C VAL A 164 7.12 60.85 -11.97
N ARG A 165 7.46 60.28 -13.11
CA ARG A 165 8.33 60.95 -14.11
C ARG A 165 7.76 62.27 -14.62
N GLN A 166 6.44 62.39 -14.70
CA GLN A 166 5.75 63.62 -15.10
C GLN A 166 5.54 64.60 -13.91
N GLY A 167 6.00 64.26 -12.72
CA GLY A 167 5.80 65.07 -11.52
C GLY A 167 4.37 65.09 -10.98
N ALA A 168 3.49 64.23 -11.51
CA ALA A 168 2.06 64.19 -11.17
C ALA A 168 1.76 63.36 -9.88
N THR A 169 2.73 62.58 -9.40
CA THR A 169 2.56 61.67 -8.22
C THR A 169 3.89 61.62 -7.44
N PRO A 170 3.85 61.58 -6.08
CA PRO A 170 5.05 61.43 -5.26
C PRO A 170 5.76 60.10 -5.50
N ALA A 171 7.14 60.11 -5.43
CA ALA A 171 7.96 58.94 -5.56
C ALA A 171 7.67 57.82 -4.50
N LEU A 172 7.04 58.17 -3.37
CA LEU A 172 6.58 57.22 -2.36
C LEU A 172 5.57 56.22 -2.93
N GLU A 173 4.67 56.62 -3.82
CA GLU A 173 3.69 55.72 -4.41
C GLU A 173 4.36 54.67 -5.32
N GLU A 174 5.40 55.04 -6.08
CA GLU A 174 6.19 54.08 -6.84
C GLU A 174 6.87 53.04 -5.93
N ASN A 175 7.49 53.51 -4.83
CA ASN A 175 8.14 52.60 -3.88
C ASN A 175 7.14 51.64 -3.22
N LEU A 176 5.95 52.10 -2.83
CA LEU A 176 4.91 51.28 -2.28
C LEU A 176 4.41 50.19 -3.26
N MET A 177 4.23 50.59 -4.51
CA MET A 177 3.79 49.68 -5.55
C MET A 177 4.88 48.66 -5.92
N LEU A 178 6.14 49.08 -5.95
CA LEU A 178 7.30 48.20 -6.17
C LEU A 178 7.41 47.13 -5.07
N VAL A 179 7.25 47.54 -3.79
CA VAL A 179 7.22 46.60 -2.66
C VAL A 179 6.10 45.58 -2.81
N GLU A 180 4.90 46.01 -3.21
CA GLU A 180 3.74 45.10 -3.35
C GLU A 180 3.94 44.12 -4.53
N VAL A 181 4.46 44.58 -5.68
CA VAL A 181 4.79 43.71 -6.81
C VAL A 181 5.85 42.66 -6.41
N ASN A 182 6.91 43.06 -5.73
CA ASN A 182 7.95 42.14 -5.26
C ASN A 182 7.42 41.13 -4.24
N ARG A 183 6.52 41.56 -3.34
CA ARG A 183 5.83 40.67 -2.38
C ARG A 183 4.99 39.61 -3.09
N LEU A 184 4.21 40.03 -4.08
CA LEU A 184 3.39 39.11 -4.88
C LEU A 184 4.24 38.16 -5.70
N ASP A 185 5.36 38.64 -6.28
CA ASP A 185 6.29 37.78 -7.03
C ASP A 185 6.94 36.73 -6.12
N ALA A 186 7.37 37.11 -4.91
CA ALA A 186 7.87 36.14 -3.92
C ALA A 186 6.82 35.10 -3.54
N THR A 187 5.56 35.53 -3.35
CA THR A 187 4.45 34.60 -3.06
C THR A 187 4.20 33.65 -4.24
N ARG A 188 4.24 34.18 -5.46
CA ARG A 188 4.13 33.40 -6.69
C ARG A 188 5.19 32.31 -6.79
N GLN A 189 6.47 32.63 -6.53
CA GLN A 189 7.56 31.65 -6.56
C GLN A 189 7.37 30.54 -5.52
N MET A 190 6.92 30.90 -4.31
CA MET A 190 6.61 29.93 -3.26
C MET A 190 5.46 28.99 -3.67
N LEU A 191 4.37 29.53 -4.27
CA LEU A 191 3.24 28.73 -4.74
C LEU A 191 3.63 27.84 -5.92
N ALA A 192 4.44 28.34 -6.86
CA ALA A 192 4.98 27.53 -7.97
C ALA A 192 5.79 26.33 -7.46
N SER A 193 6.66 26.54 -6.47
CA SER A 193 7.39 25.44 -5.81
C SER A 193 6.46 24.45 -5.12
N ARG A 194 5.41 24.92 -4.44
CA ARG A 194 4.40 24.02 -3.82
C ARG A 194 3.65 23.18 -4.85
N VAL A 195 3.29 23.77 -6.01
CA VAL A 195 2.68 23.02 -7.13
C VAL A 195 3.61 21.91 -7.60
N GLU A 196 4.90 22.21 -7.76
CA GLU A 196 5.89 21.20 -8.17
C GLU A 196 6.02 20.08 -7.13
N ILE A 197 6.15 20.42 -5.84
CA ILE A 197 6.24 19.44 -4.75
C ILE A 197 4.99 18.56 -4.69
N ALA A 198 3.80 19.16 -4.73
CA ALA A 198 2.53 18.42 -4.73
C ALA A 198 2.42 17.49 -5.95
N SER A 199 2.86 17.96 -7.13
CA SER A 199 2.92 17.14 -8.34
C SER A 199 3.88 15.95 -8.20
N LEU A 200 5.08 16.15 -7.62
CA LEU A 200 6.04 15.07 -7.37
C LEU A 200 5.50 14.04 -6.37
N GLN A 201 4.84 14.49 -5.29
CA GLN A 201 4.21 13.59 -4.32
C GLN A 201 3.10 12.76 -4.97
N LEU A 202 2.28 13.38 -5.83
CA LEU A 202 1.20 12.70 -6.54
C LEU A 202 1.74 11.67 -7.54
N LYS A 203 2.83 12.01 -8.27
CA LYS A 203 3.53 11.07 -9.15
C LYS A 203 4.07 9.85 -8.38
N ALA A 204 4.66 10.08 -7.20
CA ALA A 204 5.16 9.01 -6.35
C ALA A 204 4.05 8.02 -5.94
N LEU A 205 2.86 8.52 -5.51
CA LEU A 205 1.71 7.69 -5.19
C LEU A 205 1.21 6.90 -6.41
N ALA A 206 1.24 7.52 -7.61
CA ALA A 206 0.83 6.88 -8.85
C ALA A 206 1.89 5.96 -9.48
N GLY A 207 3.04 5.76 -8.82
CA GLY A 207 4.13 4.93 -9.36
C GLY A 207 4.77 5.51 -10.62
N MET A 208 4.70 6.85 -10.81
CA MET A 208 5.26 7.55 -11.96
C MET A 208 6.69 8.01 -11.68
N ALA A 209 7.52 8.10 -12.74
CA ALA A 209 8.84 8.70 -12.63
C ALA A 209 8.74 10.21 -12.33
N PRO A 210 9.72 10.79 -11.60
CA PRO A 210 9.69 12.23 -11.25
C PRO A 210 9.66 13.17 -12.45
N ASP A 211 10.29 12.79 -13.55
CA ASP A 211 10.38 13.52 -14.82
C ASP A 211 9.15 13.34 -15.74
N ALA A 212 8.24 12.43 -15.41
CA ALA A 212 7.02 12.24 -16.19
C ALA A 212 6.15 13.51 -16.19
N VAL A 213 5.59 13.86 -17.33
CA VAL A 213 4.69 15.02 -17.45
C VAL A 213 3.31 14.65 -16.93
N LEU A 214 2.85 15.37 -15.89
CA LEU A 214 1.53 15.21 -15.30
C LEU A 214 0.71 16.49 -15.44
N VAL A 215 -0.34 16.45 -16.25
CA VAL A 215 -1.34 17.52 -16.35
C VAL A 215 -2.64 17.00 -15.76
N LEU A 216 -2.93 17.39 -14.51
CA LEU A 216 -4.14 16.97 -13.82
C LEU A 216 -5.33 17.82 -14.25
N ARG A 217 -6.43 17.17 -14.67
CA ARG A 217 -7.75 17.77 -14.87
C ARG A 217 -8.64 17.46 -13.67
N GLY A 218 -9.37 18.46 -13.21
CA GLY A 218 -10.36 18.31 -12.13
C GLY A 218 -10.81 19.65 -11.60
N ASP A 219 -11.90 19.64 -10.87
CA ASP A 219 -12.43 20.78 -10.14
C ASP A 219 -12.68 20.34 -8.68
N LEU A 220 -12.39 21.25 -7.75
CA LEU A 220 -12.67 21.06 -6.31
C LEU A 220 -14.18 21.18 -6.00
N ALA A 221 -14.95 21.82 -6.90
CA ALA A 221 -16.36 22.13 -6.70
C ALA A 221 -17.33 20.96 -6.96
N SER A 222 -16.84 19.73 -7.22
CA SER A 222 -17.70 18.56 -7.48
C SER A 222 -18.53 18.19 -6.24
N ALA A 223 -19.74 18.72 -6.12
CA ALA A 223 -20.63 18.44 -5.01
C ALA A 223 -21.45 17.16 -5.26
N ILE A 224 -21.16 16.09 -4.52
CA ILE A 224 -22.06 14.93 -4.43
C ILE A 224 -22.65 14.93 -3.01
N PRO A 225 -23.99 14.88 -2.83
CA PRO A 225 -24.58 14.89 -1.50
C PRO A 225 -24.17 13.63 -0.70
N PRO A 226 -23.85 13.78 0.58
CA PRO A 226 -23.51 12.63 1.43
C PRO A 226 -24.73 11.77 1.70
N LEU A 227 -24.49 10.47 1.95
CA LEU A 227 -25.50 9.54 2.42
C LEU A 227 -25.97 9.91 3.85
N PRO A 228 -27.23 9.57 4.21
CA PRO A 228 -27.68 9.68 5.61
C PRO A 228 -26.75 8.91 6.56
N ALA A 229 -26.52 9.44 7.75
CA ALA A 229 -25.52 8.91 8.69
C ALA A 229 -25.71 7.42 9.04
N HIS A 230 -26.98 6.98 9.23
CA HIS A 230 -27.27 5.57 9.52
C HIS A 230 -26.99 4.65 8.35
N GLU A 231 -27.18 5.13 7.12
CA GLU A 231 -26.88 4.39 5.89
C GLU A 231 -25.37 4.29 5.68
N ALA A 232 -24.65 5.41 5.86
CA ALA A 232 -23.20 5.44 5.77
C ALA A 232 -22.53 4.49 6.79
N ALA A 233 -23.00 4.48 8.05
CA ALA A 233 -22.49 3.55 9.07
C ALA A 233 -22.76 2.09 8.73
N ARG A 234 -23.94 1.76 8.20
CA ARG A 234 -24.28 0.41 7.76
C ARG A 234 -23.42 -0.05 6.60
N GLN A 235 -23.22 0.81 5.59
CA GLN A 235 -22.34 0.52 4.45
C GLN A 235 -20.90 0.31 4.90
N ALA A 236 -20.37 1.16 5.78
CA ALA A 236 -19.03 1.02 6.31
C ALA A 236 -18.81 -0.32 7.01
N LEU A 237 -19.74 -0.73 7.89
CA LEU A 237 -19.65 -2.02 8.59
C LEU A 237 -19.74 -3.24 7.67
N THR A 238 -20.31 -3.08 6.47
CA THR A 238 -20.47 -4.17 5.50
C THR A 238 -19.32 -4.22 4.49
N ASN A 239 -18.86 -3.05 4.00
CA ASN A 239 -18.02 -2.96 2.82
C ASN A 239 -16.53 -2.73 3.14
N ARG A 240 -16.18 -2.40 4.38
CA ARG A 240 -14.80 -2.07 4.73
C ARG A 240 -13.90 -3.31 4.77
N PRO A 241 -12.81 -3.33 3.97
CA PRO A 241 -11.90 -4.48 3.92
C PRO A 241 -11.08 -4.68 5.20
N ASP A 242 -10.83 -3.64 6.00
CA ASP A 242 -10.14 -3.76 7.29
C ASP A 242 -10.98 -4.53 8.31
N LEU A 243 -12.31 -4.39 8.30
CA LEU A 243 -13.21 -5.24 9.09
C LEU A 243 -13.22 -6.69 8.58
N ASP A 244 -13.15 -6.89 7.25
CA ASP A 244 -13.02 -8.24 6.70
C ASP A 244 -11.71 -8.90 7.14
N ALA A 245 -10.61 -8.15 7.20
CA ALA A 245 -9.34 -8.64 7.74
C ALA A 245 -9.46 -9.00 9.22
N ALA A 246 -10.12 -8.18 10.04
CA ALA A 246 -10.35 -8.46 11.45
C ALA A 246 -11.27 -9.69 11.67
N ARG A 247 -12.31 -9.85 10.84
CA ARG A 247 -13.17 -11.06 10.86
C ARG A 247 -12.39 -12.30 10.46
N ALA A 248 -11.51 -12.20 9.46
CA ALA A 248 -10.62 -13.29 9.08
C ALA A 248 -9.62 -13.65 10.20
N ASP A 249 -9.12 -12.67 10.97
CA ASP A 249 -8.26 -12.90 12.14
C ASP A 249 -9.00 -13.67 13.23
N VAL A 250 -10.24 -13.33 13.55
CA VAL A 250 -11.10 -14.09 14.47
C VAL A 250 -11.27 -15.54 13.98
N ALA A 251 -11.59 -15.72 12.69
CA ALA A 251 -11.74 -17.04 12.11
C ALA A 251 -10.41 -17.84 12.12
N MET A 252 -9.28 -17.17 11.96
CA MET A 252 -7.95 -17.77 12.07
C MET A 252 -7.65 -18.20 13.51
N GLY A 253 -8.02 -17.43 14.51
CA GLY A 253 -7.91 -17.80 15.93
C GLY A 253 -8.67 -19.10 16.23
N ALA A 254 -9.89 -19.24 15.75
CA ALA A 254 -10.67 -20.48 15.88
C ALA A 254 -10.02 -21.66 15.13
N ALA A 255 -9.39 -21.41 13.97
CA ALA A 255 -8.66 -22.44 13.23
C ALA A 255 -7.37 -22.87 13.97
N LYS A 256 -6.65 -21.92 14.57
CA LYS A 256 -5.47 -22.21 15.42
C LYS A 256 -5.82 -23.11 16.61
N ILE A 257 -6.92 -22.83 17.32
CA ILE A 257 -7.39 -23.70 18.40
C ILE A 257 -7.63 -25.14 17.91
N ARG A 258 -8.27 -25.30 16.74
CA ARG A 258 -8.49 -26.64 16.14
C ARG A 258 -7.17 -27.32 15.79
N LYS A 259 -6.24 -26.58 15.19
CA LYS A 259 -4.89 -27.08 14.88
C LYS A 259 -4.17 -27.53 16.14
N GLU A 260 -4.08 -26.71 17.18
CA GLU A 260 -3.36 -27.05 18.41
C GLU A 260 -4.01 -28.23 19.17
N ARG A 261 -5.34 -28.38 19.09
CA ARG A 261 -6.02 -29.56 19.61
C ARG A 261 -5.70 -30.83 18.80
N ALA A 262 -5.54 -30.72 17.49
CA ALA A 262 -5.14 -31.85 16.64
C ALA A 262 -3.67 -32.24 16.92
N GLU A 263 -2.77 -31.27 17.09
CA GLU A 263 -1.37 -31.51 17.47
C GLU A 263 -1.24 -32.18 18.86
N GLY A 264 -2.16 -31.91 19.78
CA GLY A 264 -2.22 -32.55 21.10
C GLY A 264 -2.75 -33.98 21.09
N ARG A 265 -3.15 -34.56 19.96
CA ARG A 265 -3.60 -35.94 19.82
C ARG A 265 -2.43 -36.87 19.48
N TRP A 266 -2.66 -38.19 19.67
CA TRP A 266 -1.69 -39.19 19.28
C TRP A 266 -1.40 -39.12 17.77
N ASP A 267 -0.18 -39.53 17.40
CA ASP A 267 0.25 -39.63 16.02
C ASP A 267 0.94 -40.99 15.81
N ALA A 268 1.00 -41.43 14.55
CA ALA A 268 1.58 -42.71 14.21
C ALA A 268 2.43 -42.62 12.94
N SER A 269 3.44 -43.48 12.90
CA SER A 269 4.23 -43.73 11.69
C SER A 269 4.33 -45.21 11.43
N VAL A 270 4.42 -45.60 10.16
CA VAL A 270 4.73 -46.97 9.73
C VAL A 270 6.21 -47.03 9.43
N ASN A 271 6.85 -48.06 10.00
CA ASN A 271 8.28 -48.33 9.80
C ASN A 271 8.43 -49.68 9.08
N VAL A 272 9.27 -49.71 8.04
CA VAL A 272 9.66 -50.92 7.36
C VAL A 272 11.19 -50.94 7.31
N GLY A 273 11.80 -52.05 7.70
CA GLY A 273 13.24 -52.13 7.77
C GLY A 273 13.80 -53.46 7.31
N TYR A 274 15.03 -53.42 6.84
CA TYR A 274 15.86 -54.54 6.55
C TYR A 274 17.17 -54.40 7.34
N GLN A 275 17.58 -55.50 7.97
CA GLN A 275 18.82 -55.57 8.69
C GLN A 275 19.58 -56.82 8.25
N ARG A 276 20.82 -56.64 7.81
CA ARG A 276 21.77 -57.70 7.65
C ARG A 276 22.70 -57.67 8.84
N GLN A 277 22.89 -58.82 9.51
CA GLN A 277 23.77 -58.98 10.65
C GLN A 277 24.67 -60.17 10.43
N ASP A 278 25.97 -59.91 10.46
CA ASP A 278 27.00 -60.98 10.45
C ASP A 278 27.35 -61.30 11.88
N PHE A 279 27.15 -62.53 12.33
CA PHE A 279 27.58 -63.01 13.62
C PHE A 279 28.84 -63.85 13.47
N GLY A 280 29.84 -63.58 14.31
CA GLY A 280 31.01 -64.39 14.40
C GLY A 280 31.16 -64.98 15.84
N PHE A 281 31.44 -66.22 15.92
CA PHE A 281 31.73 -66.82 17.19
C PHE A 281 33.27 -67.04 17.30
N ASP A 282 33.85 -66.82 18.48
CA ASP A 282 35.30 -67.12 18.80
C ASP A 282 35.58 -68.65 18.89
N LEU A 283 34.92 -69.36 17.99
CA LEU A 283 35.03 -70.82 17.87
C LEU A 283 35.42 -71.15 16.42
N ASN A 284 36.35 -72.07 16.27
CA ASN A 284 36.73 -72.65 15.02
C ASN A 284 36.02 -73.98 14.80
N GLY A 285 35.25 -74.07 13.72
CA GLY A 285 34.69 -75.31 13.24
C GLY A 285 35.69 -76.00 12.27
N VAL A 286 35.52 -77.30 12.03
CA VAL A 286 36.34 -78.11 11.11
C VAL A 286 35.44 -78.35 9.87
N THR A 287 35.94 -77.99 8.67
CA THR A 287 35.27 -78.27 7.40
C THR A 287 35.32 -79.76 7.06
N ASN A 288 34.51 -80.23 6.14
CA ASN A 288 34.49 -81.56 5.61
C ASN A 288 35.83 -81.98 4.97
N THR A 289 36.74 -81.01 4.69
CA THR A 289 38.14 -81.28 4.21
C THR A 289 39.16 -81.23 5.33
N GLY A 290 38.79 -81.11 6.62
CA GLY A 290 39.68 -81.05 7.76
C GLY A 290 40.32 -79.70 8.07
N ALA A 291 40.03 -78.66 7.32
CA ALA A 291 40.53 -77.30 7.54
C ALA A 291 39.73 -76.60 8.65
N THR A 292 40.39 -75.82 9.53
CA THR A 292 39.74 -74.98 10.55
C THR A 292 39.23 -73.71 9.93
N ARG A 293 37.98 -73.39 10.25
CA ARG A 293 37.28 -72.14 9.76
C ARG A 293 36.58 -71.52 10.95
N PRO A 294 36.67 -70.15 11.12
CA PRO A 294 35.84 -69.44 12.05
C PRO A 294 34.34 -69.69 11.80
N ILE A 295 33.57 -69.92 12.84
CA ILE A 295 32.13 -70.09 12.76
C ILE A 295 31.52 -68.69 12.61
N GLN A 296 31.08 -68.41 11.42
CA GLN A 296 30.39 -67.16 11.06
C GLN A 296 29.07 -67.49 10.32
N ASP A 297 28.03 -66.73 10.63
CA ASP A 297 26.74 -66.82 9.92
C ASP A 297 26.18 -65.44 9.63
N VAL A 298 25.37 -65.32 8.57
CA VAL A 298 24.77 -64.08 8.11
C VAL A 298 23.25 -64.21 8.20
N PHE A 299 22.68 -63.31 9.00
CA PHE A 299 21.22 -63.26 9.19
C PHE A 299 20.63 -62.07 8.48
N HIS A 300 19.47 -62.28 7.86
CA HIS A 300 18.70 -61.28 7.18
C HIS A 300 17.37 -61.10 7.90
N TYR A 301 17.13 -59.89 8.42
CA TYR A 301 15.89 -59.58 9.12
C TYR A 301 15.07 -58.63 8.29
N PHE A 302 13.79 -58.90 8.11
CA PHE A 302 12.80 -58.00 7.56
C PHE A 302 11.81 -57.69 8.68
N GLY A 303 11.61 -56.38 8.93
CA GLY A 303 10.71 -55.93 9.98
C GLY A 303 9.72 -54.90 9.47
N ALA A 304 8.51 -54.97 9.97
CA ALA A 304 7.53 -53.92 9.81
C ALA A 304 6.92 -53.59 11.18
N GLY A 305 6.67 -52.35 11.46
CA GLY A 305 6.15 -51.90 12.74
C GLY A 305 5.34 -50.61 12.61
N VAL A 306 4.62 -50.30 13.66
CA VAL A 306 3.92 -49.03 13.84
C VAL A 306 4.44 -48.36 15.09
N SER A 307 4.90 -47.12 14.97
CA SER A 307 5.29 -46.31 16.12
C SER A 307 4.18 -45.32 16.42
N ILE A 308 3.69 -45.28 17.67
CA ILE A 308 2.62 -44.42 18.11
C ILE A 308 3.15 -43.49 19.21
N VAL A 309 3.00 -42.17 18.98
CA VAL A 309 3.33 -41.18 20.02
C VAL A 309 2.08 -40.93 20.86
N LEU A 310 2.15 -41.32 22.14
CA LEU A 310 1.05 -41.17 23.09
C LEU A 310 1.21 -39.90 23.91
N PRO A 311 0.27 -38.91 23.82
CA PRO A 311 0.32 -37.66 24.57
C PRO A 311 -0.12 -37.86 26.05
N VAL A 312 0.70 -38.53 26.86
CA VAL A 312 0.35 -38.83 28.25
C VAL A 312 0.48 -37.58 29.13
N ARG A 313 1.63 -36.89 29.05
CA ARG A 313 1.93 -35.70 29.87
C ARG A 313 1.77 -34.43 29.11
N ASN A 314 2.32 -34.34 27.89
CA ASN A 314 2.19 -33.21 27.02
C ASN A 314 1.05 -33.48 26.03
N ARG A 315 -0.10 -32.82 26.24
CA ARG A 315 -1.28 -32.83 25.37
C ARG A 315 -1.43 -31.51 24.64
N ASN A 316 -0.37 -30.76 24.45
CA ASN A 316 -0.34 -29.44 23.84
C ASN A 316 -1.19 -28.39 24.60
N GLN A 317 -1.44 -28.63 25.89
CA GLN A 317 -2.37 -27.81 26.69
C GLN A 317 -1.95 -26.32 26.77
N GLY A 318 -0.66 -26.03 26.80
CA GLY A 318 -0.13 -24.67 26.80
C GLY A 318 -0.43 -23.92 25.50
N ASN A 319 -0.17 -24.53 24.34
CA ASN A 319 -0.47 -23.92 23.04
C ASN A 319 -1.98 -23.82 22.77
N ILE A 320 -2.78 -24.79 23.27
CA ILE A 320 -4.25 -24.70 23.21
C ILE A 320 -4.75 -23.50 24.00
N ALA A 321 -4.24 -23.29 25.22
CA ALA A 321 -4.59 -22.14 26.05
C ALA A 321 -4.13 -20.81 25.42
N ALA A 322 -2.90 -20.77 24.87
CA ALA A 322 -2.40 -19.60 24.13
C ALA A 322 -3.27 -19.26 22.92
N ALA A 323 -3.59 -20.27 22.09
CA ALA A 323 -4.47 -20.08 20.93
C ALA A 323 -5.88 -19.61 21.33
N ALA A 324 -6.40 -20.09 22.47
CA ALA A 324 -7.69 -19.62 22.99
C ALA A 324 -7.63 -18.15 23.42
N ALA A 325 -6.57 -17.73 24.10
CA ALA A 325 -6.36 -16.34 24.50
C ALA A 325 -6.15 -15.42 23.28
N GLU A 326 -5.39 -15.87 22.27
CA GLU A 326 -5.22 -15.14 21.01
C GLU A 326 -6.54 -14.96 20.26
N ALA A 327 -7.39 -15.99 20.20
CA ALA A 327 -8.71 -15.93 19.59
C ALA A 327 -9.62 -14.91 20.32
N GLN A 328 -9.61 -14.92 21.66
CA GLN A 328 -10.34 -13.91 22.46
C GLN A 328 -9.81 -12.51 22.22
N ALA A 329 -8.50 -12.32 22.10
CA ALA A 329 -7.89 -11.03 21.77
C ALA A 329 -8.32 -10.55 20.37
N ALA A 330 -8.40 -11.43 19.38
CA ALA A 330 -8.88 -11.12 18.04
C ALA A 330 -10.35 -10.67 18.04
N GLU A 331 -11.21 -11.33 18.82
CA GLU A 331 -12.62 -10.91 19.01
C GLU A 331 -12.73 -9.50 19.59
N ARG A 332 -11.93 -9.18 20.61
CA ARG A 332 -11.90 -7.84 21.22
C ARG A 332 -11.39 -6.78 20.25
N ARG A 333 -10.38 -7.11 19.42
CA ARG A 333 -9.90 -6.22 18.35
C ARG A 333 -10.98 -5.96 17.30
N LEU A 334 -11.74 -6.97 16.91
CA LEU A 334 -12.88 -6.79 15.98
C LEU A 334 -13.94 -5.85 16.58
N GLN A 335 -14.35 -6.05 17.85
CA GLN A 335 -15.29 -5.17 18.53
C GLN A 335 -14.79 -3.72 18.58
N PHE A 336 -13.50 -3.53 18.88
CA PHE A 336 -12.89 -2.20 18.87
C PHE A 336 -12.84 -1.59 17.46
N ALA A 337 -12.50 -2.38 16.44
CA ALA A 337 -12.50 -1.92 15.05
C ALA A 337 -13.89 -1.48 14.59
N GLU A 338 -14.95 -2.22 14.93
CA GLU A 338 -16.33 -1.84 14.62
C GLU A 338 -16.77 -0.54 15.31
N LEU A 339 -16.34 -0.33 16.56
CA LEU A 339 -16.56 0.94 17.28
C LEU A 339 -15.83 2.09 16.60
N THR A 340 -14.55 1.89 16.25
CA THR A 340 -13.72 2.88 15.55
C THR A 340 -14.34 3.27 14.22
N VAL A 341 -14.82 2.29 13.44
CA VAL A 341 -15.50 2.56 12.16
C VAL A 341 -16.72 3.46 12.33
N ARG A 342 -17.56 3.20 13.35
CA ARG A 342 -18.72 4.06 13.64
C ARG A 342 -18.31 5.49 14.00
N GLN A 343 -17.23 5.63 14.77
CA GLN A 343 -16.70 6.94 15.15
C GLN A 343 -16.11 7.69 13.94
N GLU A 344 -15.34 7.00 13.10
CA GLU A 344 -14.77 7.56 11.85
C GLU A 344 -15.88 8.07 10.92
N VAL A 345 -16.94 7.29 10.72
CA VAL A 345 -18.07 7.69 9.87
C VAL A 345 -18.78 8.92 10.45
N ALA A 346 -19.04 8.93 11.75
CA ALA A 346 -19.68 10.06 12.41
C ALA A 346 -18.83 11.35 12.34
N ALA A 347 -17.52 11.21 12.53
CA ALA A 347 -16.57 12.32 12.43
C ALA A 347 -16.48 12.86 10.98
N ALA A 348 -16.39 11.99 9.99
CA ALA A 348 -16.31 12.39 8.58
C ALA A 348 -17.58 13.14 8.12
N LEU A 349 -18.76 12.67 8.53
CA LEU A 349 -20.02 13.36 8.22
C LEU A 349 -20.11 14.72 8.91
N ALA A 350 -19.72 14.82 10.19
CA ALA A 350 -19.70 16.08 10.91
C ALA A 350 -18.72 17.08 10.28
N GLN A 351 -17.56 16.61 9.84
CA GLN A 351 -16.54 17.41 9.17
C GLN A 351 -17.04 17.91 7.80
N TYR A 352 -17.70 17.08 7.03
CA TYR A 352 -18.31 17.45 5.76
C TYR A 352 -19.38 18.53 5.94
N GLU A 353 -20.29 18.37 6.92
CA GLU A 353 -21.33 19.35 7.20
C GLU A 353 -20.75 20.70 7.67
N ALA A 354 -19.68 20.69 8.46
CA ALA A 354 -18.98 21.90 8.87
C ALA A 354 -18.30 22.59 7.69
N ALA A 355 -17.58 21.84 6.85
CA ALA A 355 -16.91 22.35 5.65
C ALA A 355 -17.91 22.93 4.66
N ARG A 356 -19.03 22.24 4.40
CA ARG A 356 -20.10 22.71 3.51
C ARG A 356 -20.69 24.03 3.99
N ARG A 357 -21.01 24.14 5.27
CA ARG A 357 -21.53 25.41 5.86
C ARG A 357 -20.52 26.54 5.74
N SER A 358 -19.23 26.26 5.91
CA SER A 358 -18.18 27.26 5.70
C SER A 358 -18.12 27.73 4.26
N LEU A 359 -18.16 26.79 3.30
CA LEU A 359 -18.17 27.12 1.85
C LEU A 359 -19.37 27.97 1.46
N GLU A 360 -20.58 27.63 1.96
CA GLU A 360 -21.80 28.39 1.68
C GLU A 360 -21.70 29.87 2.12
N ILE A 361 -20.95 30.19 3.17
CA ILE A 361 -20.73 31.58 3.61
C ILE A 361 -19.95 32.35 2.54
N TYR A 362 -18.90 31.75 1.98
CA TYR A 362 -18.12 32.38 0.90
C TYR A 362 -18.94 32.55 -0.38
N GLU A 363 -19.76 31.56 -0.75
CA GLU A 363 -20.58 31.58 -1.96
C GLU A 363 -21.77 32.53 -1.87
N ARG A 364 -22.35 32.74 -0.68
CA ARG A 364 -23.51 33.62 -0.46
C ARG A 364 -23.20 35.13 -0.52
N GLY A 365 -21.97 35.51 -0.88
CA GLY A 365 -21.70 36.91 -1.20
C GLY A 365 -20.38 37.45 -0.67
N VAL A 366 -19.67 36.80 0.22
CA VAL A 366 -18.39 37.32 0.74
C VAL A 366 -17.40 37.57 -0.41
N ARG A 367 -17.27 36.60 -1.32
CA ARG A 367 -16.39 36.67 -2.47
C ARG A 367 -16.83 37.77 -3.48
N ASP A 368 -18.14 37.85 -3.79
CA ASP A 368 -18.68 38.83 -4.72
C ASP A 368 -18.55 40.26 -4.18
N VAL A 369 -18.76 40.45 -2.86
CA VAL A 369 -18.56 41.74 -2.20
C VAL A 369 -17.10 42.15 -2.24
N ALA A 370 -16.16 41.23 -1.95
CA ALA A 370 -14.72 41.51 -2.01
C ALA A 370 -14.28 41.90 -3.44
N THR A 371 -14.76 41.20 -4.45
CA THR A 371 -14.46 41.53 -5.86
C THR A 371 -15.00 42.91 -6.23
N ARG A 372 -16.23 43.24 -5.85
CA ARG A 372 -16.82 44.58 -6.09
C ARG A 372 -16.05 45.66 -5.32
N ASN A 373 -15.73 45.46 -4.05
CA ASN A 373 -14.98 46.44 -3.26
C ASN A 373 -13.64 46.74 -3.90
N LEU A 374 -12.88 45.72 -4.28
CA LEU A 374 -11.61 45.89 -4.94
C LEU A 374 -11.75 46.69 -6.26
N SER A 375 -12.79 46.42 -7.06
CA SER A 375 -13.04 47.14 -8.29
C SER A 375 -13.38 48.63 -8.02
N VAL A 376 -14.24 48.92 -7.04
CA VAL A 376 -14.62 50.27 -6.67
C VAL A 376 -13.42 51.06 -6.14
N VAL A 377 -12.62 50.49 -5.25
CA VAL A 377 -11.42 51.17 -4.68
C VAL A 377 -10.39 51.45 -5.77
N ARG A 378 -10.15 50.51 -6.70
CA ARG A 378 -9.30 50.73 -7.87
C ARG A 378 -9.81 51.87 -8.78
N GLN A 379 -11.09 51.88 -9.07
CA GLN A 379 -11.69 52.92 -9.89
C GLN A 379 -11.61 54.29 -9.20
N THR A 380 -11.85 54.37 -7.90
CA THR A 380 -11.76 55.61 -7.11
C THR A 380 -10.33 56.16 -7.12
N TYR A 381 -9.32 55.30 -7.00
CA TYR A 381 -7.89 55.68 -7.12
C TYR A 381 -7.55 56.18 -8.54
N THR A 382 -8.05 55.51 -9.59
CA THR A 382 -7.79 55.89 -10.98
C THR A 382 -8.34 57.29 -11.28
N LEU A 383 -9.48 57.64 -10.65
CA LEU A 383 -10.12 58.97 -10.75
C LEU A 383 -9.45 60.06 -9.88
N GLY A 384 -8.37 59.72 -9.14
CA GLY A 384 -7.65 60.61 -8.26
C GLY A 384 -8.40 60.96 -6.96
N ARG A 385 -9.41 60.17 -6.56
CA ARG A 385 -10.25 60.39 -5.38
C ARG A 385 -9.97 59.44 -4.24
N GLY A 386 -8.98 58.56 -4.39
CA GLY A 386 -8.58 57.55 -3.39
C GLY A 386 -7.08 57.46 -3.23
N SER A 387 -6.64 56.77 -2.18
CA SER A 387 -5.22 56.54 -1.88
C SER A 387 -4.74 55.20 -2.44
N LEU A 388 -3.50 55.10 -2.88
CA LEU A 388 -2.85 53.84 -3.27
C LEU A 388 -2.83 52.84 -2.10
N LEU A 389 -2.70 53.32 -0.86
CA LEU A 389 -2.72 52.49 0.33
C LEU A 389 -4.06 51.76 0.51
N ASP A 390 -5.20 52.44 0.17
CA ASP A 390 -6.52 51.80 0.21
C ASP A 390 -6.63 50.68 -0.83
N VAL A 391 -6.06 50.89 -2.03
CA VAL A 391 -6.02 49.85 -3.07
C VAL A 391 -5.21 48.64 -2.59
N ILE A 392 -4.01 48.84 -2.02
CA ILE A 392 -3.18 47.78 -1.51
C ILE A 392 -3.85 47.03 -0.34
N ALA A 393 -4.49 47.77 0.57
CA ALA A 393 -5.23 47.16 1.68
C ALA A 393 -6.38 46.27 1.21
N GLU A 394 -7.19 46.77 0.23
CA GLU A 394 -8.30 45.99 -0.30
C GLU A 394 -7.85 44.81 -1.16
N GLN A 395 -6.71 44.93 -1.87
CA GLN A 395 -6.10 43.78 -2.55
C GLN A 395 -5.70 42.66 -1.59
N ARG A 396 -5.10 43.01 -0.44
CA ARG A 396 -4.76 42.02 0.58
C ARG A 396 -5.98 41.32 1.13
N ARG A 397 -7.07 42.07 1.44
CA ARG A 397 -8.34 41.49 1.86
C ARG A 397 -8.93 40.55 0.79
N TYR A 398 -8.87 40.95 -0.47
CA TYR A 398 -9.31 40.10 -1.59
C TYR A 398 -8.52 38.80 -1.66
N ILE A 399 -7.18 38.84 -1.51
CA ILE A 399 -6.32 37.65 -1.46
C ILE A 399 -6.69 36.76 -0.29
N ASP A 400 -6.90 37.31 0.90
CA ASP A 400 -7.25 36.55 2.09
C ASP A 400 -8.62 35.85 1.91
N ILE A 401 -9.57 36.52 1.28
CA ILE A 401 -10.90 35.95 0.98
C ILE A 401 -10.81 34.85 -0.08
N GLU A 402 -10.05 35.03 -1.17
CA GLU A 402 -9.85 33.99 -2.20
C GLU A 402 -9.08 32.77 -1.65
N ASN A 403 -8.11 32.97 -0.77
CA ASN A 403 -7.44 31.91 -0.06
C ASN A 403 -8.42 31.16 0.86
N GLY A 404 -9.20 31.88 1.68
CA GLY A 404 -10.22 31.28 2.54
C GLY A 404 -11.30 30.52 1.77
N TYR A 405 -11.71 31.02 0.60
CA TYR A 405 -12.62 30.29 -0.30
C TYR A 405 -11.98 29.01 -0.86
N THR A 406 -10.71 29.08 -1.29
CA THR A 406 -9.97 27.92 -1.79
C THR A 406 -9.78 26.87 -0.70
N ASP A 407 -9.48 27.31 0.53
CA ASP A 407 -9.37 26.42 1.70
C ASP A 407 -10.72 25.76 2.02
N ALA A 408 -11.84 26.52 1.96
CA ALA A 408 -13.18 25.96 2.17
C ALA A 408 -13.56 24.93 1.10
N LEU A 409 -13.26 25.19 -0.18
CA LEU A 409 -13.44 24.22 -1.26
C LEU A 409 -12.62 22.94 -1.02
N THR A 410 -11.36 23.11 -0.62
CA THR A 410 -10.45 21.99 -0.33
C THR A 410 -10.98 21.16 0.83
N GLN A 411 -11.44 21.80 1.91
CA GLN A 411 -12.03 21.11 3.06
C GLN A 411 -13.27 20.29 2.69
N VAL A 412 -14.15 20.82 1.82
CA VAL A 412 -15.32 20.07 1.32
C VAL A 412 -14.88 18.88 0.48
N TYR A 413 -13.90 19.07 -0.41
CA TYR A 413 -13.35 18.02 -1.25
C TYR A 413 -12.72 16.91 -0.40
N ASP A 414 -11.85 17.26 0.54
CA ASP A 414 -11.17 16.30 1.43
C ASP A 414 -12.16 15.56 2.32
N ALA A 415 -13.13 16.26 2.91
CA ALA A 415 -14.18 15.64 3.71
C ALA A 415 -15.03 14.66 2.89
N ARG A 416 -15.24 14.95 1.61
CA ARG A 416 -15.93 14.05 0.69
C ARG A 416 -15.10 12.80 0.41
N VAL A 417 -13.81 12.95 0.09
CA VAL A 417 -12.88 11.82 -0.10
C VAL A 417 -12.83 10.97 1.17
N GLU A 418 -12.85 11.61 2.34
CA GLU A 418 -12.87 10.92 3.63
C GLU A 418 -14.16 10.11 3.84
N ILE A 419 -15.35 10.64 3.48
CA ILE A 419 -16.60 9.87 3.53
C ILE A 419 -16.50 8.62 2.65
N ASP A 420 -16.02 8.75 1.41
CA ASP A 420 -15.85 7.62 0.51
C ASP A 420 -14.85 6.59 1.08
N ARG A 421 -13.77 7.08 1.71
CA ARG A 421 -12.78 6.23 2.40
C ARG A 421 -13.40 5.45 3.56
N VAL A 422 -14.14 6.11 4.46
CA VAL A 422 -14.67 5.47 5.66
C VAL A 422 -15.88 4.58 5.38
N THR A 423 -16.64 4.83 4.31
CA THR A 423 -17.76 3.98 3.88
C THR A 423 -17.34 2.79 3.04
N GLY A 424 -16.10 2.77 2.53
CA GLY A 424 -15.59 1.68 1.69
C GLY A 424 -16.12 1.72 0.24
N THR A 425 -16.60 2.86 -0.23
CA THR A 425 -17.19 3.00 -1.58
C THR A 425 -16.16 3.25 -2.69
N MET A 426 -14.91 3.53 -2.36
CA MET A 426 -13.86 3.96 -3.32
C MET A 426 -13.45 2.92 -4.37
N THR A 427 -13.74 1.65 -4.17
CA THR A 427 -13.32 0.58 -5.09
C THR A 427 -14.37 0.17 -6.11
N SER A 428 -15.57 0.79 -6.10
CA SER A 428 -16.70 0.35 -6.92
C SER A 428 -16.74 0.92 -8.35
N THR A 429 -15.78 1.76 -8.75
CA THR A 429 -15.81 2.44 -10.07
C THR A 429 -15.17 1.62 -11.20
N THR A 430 -14.67 0.40 -10.95
CA THR A 430 -14.01 -0.45 -11.96
C THR A 430 -14.75 -1.75 -12.25
N GLY A 431 -16.09 -1.73 -12.30
CA GLY A 431 -16.87 -2.93 -12.55
C GLY A 431 -18.26 -2.65 -13.12
N ARG A 432 -18.32 -2.01 -14.29
CA ARG A 432 -19.46 -2.15 -15.23
C ARG A 432 -18.97 -1.97 -16.64
#